data_ff1540f802e20a67a750ba87e3a32341
#
_entry.id   ff1540f802e20a67a750ba87e3a32341
#
_cell.length_a   1.000
_cell.length_b   1.000
_cell.length_c   1.000
_cell.angle_alpha   90.00
_cell.angle_beta   90.00
_cell.angle_gamma   90.00
#
_symmetry.space_group_name_H-M   'P 1'
#
loop_
_entity.id
_entity.type
_entity.pdbx_description
1 polymer ?
#
loop_
_entity_poly.entity_id
_entity_poly.type
_entity_poly.pdbx_seq_one_letter_code
_entity_poly.pdbx_strand_id
1 'polypeptide(L)'
;MCWPIPGMKKYPERRWRQPDRIFFGFGACHILTGAFLEERPFEGFYGEWXIPNEGFSXTHMYVTNGLIXFDYHGYVLGEKLLSRYWKGHQDCYCGWQANIEXXDFPLLDTTALNKRKHLGPDQSFGDPAPRARDFIKSKKLPAQLRNSI
;
A
#
# COMPACT_ATOMS: atom_id res chain seq x y z
N MET A 1 -7.08 15.04 -2.57
CA MET A 1 -6.35 15.49 -1.39
C MET A 1 -4.90 15.05 -1.49
N CYS A 2 -3.99 16.01 -1.32
CA CYS A 2 -2.60 15.70 -1.61
C CYS A 2 -1.92 14.91 -0.52
N TRP A 3 -1.80 15.45 0.67
CA TRP A 3 -1.16 14.74 1.76
C TRP A 3 -1.83 15.12 3.06
N PRO A 4 -2.31 14.14 3.81
CA PRO A 4 -3.17 14.49 4.95
C PRO A 4 -2.44 15.20 6.09
N ILE A 5 -1.29 14.70 6.51
CA ILE A 5 -0.65 15.26 7.71
C ILE A 5 0.86 15.30 7.51
N PRO A 6 1.42 16.48 7.26
CA PRO A 6 2.87 16.59 7.09
C PRO A 6 3.62 16.15 8.35
N GLY A 7 4.73 15.45 8.15
CA GLY A 7 5.60 15.05 9.25
C GLY A 7 5.11 13.90 10.09
N MET A 8 4.03 13.26 9.68
CA MET A 8 3.45 12.16 10.47
C MET A 8 4.46 11.04 10.70
N LYS A 9 5.34 10.79 9.73
CA LYS A 9 6.32 9.70 9.84
C LYS A 9 7.33 9.91 10.97
N LYS A 10 7.49 11.15 11.43
CA LYS A 10 8.42 11.46 12.52
C LYS A 10 7.85 11.13 13.90
N TYR A 11 6.59 10.78 13.97
CA TYR A 11 5.93 10.53 15.26
C TYR A 11 5.31 9.13 15.24
N PRO A 12 6.09 8.10 15.59
CA PRO A 12 5.62 6.72 15.44
C PRO A 12 4.34 6.40 16.18
N GLU A 13 4.18 6.89 17.41
CA GLU A 13 2.96 6.60 18.17
C GLU A 13 1.75 7.29 17.56
N ARG A 14 1.92 8.54 17.14
CA ARG A 14 0.85 9.28 16.50
C ARG A 14 0.41 8.62 15.21
N ARG A 15 1.39 8.16 14.42
CA ARG A 15 1.12 7.45 13.18
C ARG A 15 0.39 6.14 13.46
N TRP A 16 0.83 5.42 14.47
CA TRP A 16 0.23 4.16 14.86
C TRP A 16 -1.23 4.31 15.26
N ARG A 17 -1.59 5.42 15.90
CA ARG A 17 -2.94 5.64 16.41
C ARG A 17 -3.91 6.12 15.33
N GLN A 18 -3.44 6.33 14.11
CA GLN A 18 -4.32 6.71 13.02
C GLN A 18 -5.24 5.54 12.64
N PRO A 19 -6.42 5.83 12.08
CA PRO A 19 -7.26 4.75 11.55
C PRO A 19 -6.50 3.91 10.52
N ASP A 20 -6.90 2.66 10.36
CA ASP A 20 -6.22 1.75 9.43
C ASP A 20 -6.07 2.36 8.05
N ARG A 21 -7.10 3.03 7.56
CA ARG A 21 -7.06 3.61 6.23
C ARG A 21 -5.92 4.62 6.09
N ILE A 22 -5.68 5.40 7.14
CA ILE A 22 -4.59 6.37 7.13
C ILE A 22 -3.25 5.66 7.33
N PHE A 23 -3.19 4.76 8.31
CA PHE A 23 -1.94 4.07 8.61
C PHE A 23 -1.44 3.27 7.39
N PHE A 24 -2.30 2.47 6.79
CA PHE A 24 -1.90 1.67 5.65
C PHE A 24 -1.88 2.44 4.33
N GLY A 25 -2.49 3.60 4.30
CA GLY A 25 -2.47 4.42 3.09
C GLY A 25 -1.27 5.35 3.00
N PHE A 26 -0.69 5.71 4.15
CA PHE A 26 0.31 6.76 4.19
C PHE A 26 1.49 6.36 5.06
N GLY A 27 2.20 5.33 4.63
CA GLY A 27 3.44 4.95 5.29
C GLY A 27 3.61 3.48 5.60
N ALA A 28 2.54 2.69 5.56
CA ALA A 28 2.64 1.26 5.85
C ALA A 28 2.01 0.40 4.77
N CYS A 29 1.88 0.92 3.56
CA CYS A 29 1.28 0.15 2.47
C CYS A 29 2.11 -1.10 2.16
N HIS A 30 3.43 -1.02 2.30
CA HIS A 30 4.28 -2.18 2.06
C HIS A 30 4.04 -3.29 3.08
N ILE A 31 3.73 -2.92 4.32
CA ILE A 31 3.42 -3.93 5.35
C ILE A 31 2.11 -4.63 4.99
N LEU A 32 1.10 -3.87 4.58
CA LEU A 32 -0.18 -4.46 4.19
C LEU A 32 0.01 -5.39 2.98
N THR A 33 0.80 -4.95 2.01
CA THR A 33 1.09 -5.76 0.82
C THR A 33 1.80 -7.05 1.21
N GLY A 34 2.82 -6.96 2.07
CA GLY A 34 3.56 -8.14 2.50
C GLY A 34 2.70 -9.11 3.28
N ALA A 35 1.84 -8.59 4.17
CA ALA A 35 0.94 -9.45 4.93
C ALA A 35 -0.06 -10.16 4.02
N PHE A 36 -0.56 -9.46 3.00
CA PHE A 36 -1.50 -10.08 2.06
C PHE A 36 -0.83 -11.26 1.33
N LEU A 37 0.42 -11.06 0.90
CA LEU A 37 1.13 -12.12 0.19
C LEU A 37 1.42 -13.32 1.09
N GLU A 38 1.62 -13.09 2.39
CA GLU A 38 1.79 -14.19 3.34
C GLU A 38 0.49 -14.90 3.64
N GLU A 39 -0.60 -14.14 3.88
CA GLU A 39 -1.90 -14.74 4.19
C GLU A 39 -2.51 -15.44 3.01
N ARG A 40 -2.26 -14.92 1.83
CA ARG A 40 -2.70 -15.50 0.57
C ARG A 40 -4.20 -15.84 0.57
N PRO A 41 -5.06 -14.85 0.80
CA PRO A 41 -6.50 -15.15 0.80
C PRO A 41 -7.01 -15.62 -0.56
N PHE A 42 -6.33 -15.27 -1.63
CA PHE A 42 -6.65 -15.73 -2.98
C PHE A 42 -5.37 -16.04 -3.72
N GLU A 43 -5.43 -17.03 -4.61
CA GLU A 43 -4.29 -17.36 -5.48
C GLU A 43 -4.14 -16.32 -6.57
N GLY A 44 -2.93 -16.22 -7.10
CA GLY A 44 -2.67 -15.40 -8.27
C GLY A 44 -2.39 -13.93 -8.02
N PHE A 45 -2.39 -13.50 -6.76
CA PHE A 45 -2.04 -12.11 -6.44
C PHE A 45 -0.53 -11.96 -6.27
N TYR A 46 -0.03 -10.82 -6.69
CA TYR A 46 1.39 -10.48 -6.56
C TYR A 46 1.50 -8.98 -6.23
N GLY A 47 2.67 -8.59 -5.73
CA GLY A 47 2.88 -7.21 -5.32
C GLY A 47 3.34 -6.33 -6.45
N GLU A 48 2.82 -5.09 -6.49
CA GLU A 48 3.27 -4.06 -7.41
C GLU A 48 3.58 -2.80 -6.63
N TRP A 49 4.40 -1.95 -7.21
CA TRP A 49 4.95 -0.77 -6.56
C TRP A 49 4.95 0.42 -7.52
N UNK A 50 4.27 1.46 -7.32
CA UNK A 50 4.24 2.49 -7.95
C UNK A 50 5.28 3.25 -7.58
N ILE A 51 6.32 3.56 -8.34
CA ILE A 51 7.53 4.32 -8.10
C ILE A 51 7.48 5.62 -8.87
N PRO A 52 7.43 6.73 -8.18
CA PRO A 52 7.35 8.00 -8.91
C PRO A 52 8.67 8.32 -9.60
N ASN A 53 8.59 9.12 -10.67
CA ASN A 53 9.77 9.56 -11.38
C ASN A 53 10.64 10.42 -10.46
N GLU A 54 11.90 10.58 -10.87
CA GLU A 54 12.87 11.37 -10.09
C GLU A 54 12.29 12.77 -9.81
N GLY A 55 12.43 13.19 -8.57
CA GLY A 55 11.93 14.51 -8.15
C GLY A 55 10.54 14.49 -7.57
N PHE A 56 9.83 13.35 -7.64
CA PHE A 56 8.49 13.22 -7.11
C PHE A 56 8.45 12.19 -6.00
N SER A 57 7.43 12.27 -5.17
CA SER A 57 7.19 11.30 -4.09
C SER A 57 5.79 10.70 -4.23
N UNK A 58 5.51 9.77 -3.18
CA UNK A 58 4.31 9.26 -3.20
C UNK A 58 4.36 7.96 -3.88
N THR A 59 5.09 7.22 -3.20
CA THR A 59 5.12 5.81 -3.59
C THR A 59 3.93 5.07 -3.02
N HIS A 60 3.57 3.96 -3.66
CA HIS A 60 2.47 3.16 -3.17
C HIS A 60 2.69 1.70 -3.56
N MET A 61 2.40 0.79 -2.62
CA MET A 61 2.46 -0.64 -2.88
C MET A 61 1.08 -1.24 -2.67
N TYR A 62 0.78 -2.25 -3.45
CA TYR A 62 -0.50 -2.94 -3.41
C TYR A 62 -0.32 -4.33 -4.00
N VAL A 63 -1.33 -5.18 -3.87
CA VAL A 63 -1.32 -6.46 -4.55
C VAL A 63 -2.38 -6.48 -5.63
N THR A 64 -2.14 -7.29 -6.65
CA THR A 64 -3.08 -7.40 -7.77
C THR A 64 -2.98 -8.78 -8.40
N ASN A 65 -4.07 -9.20 -9.02
CA ASN A 65 -4.04 -10.38 -9.89
C ASN A 65 -4.11 -9.99 -11.37
N GLY A 66 -3.89 -8.71 -11.64
CA GLY A 66 -3.99 -8.17 -12.98
C GLY A 66 -5.32 -7.46 -13.26
N LEU A 67 -6.33 -7.75 -12.45
CA LEU A 67 -7.66 -7.14 -12.64
C LEU A 67 -8.12 -6.39 -11.39
N ILE A 68 -7.86 -6.97 -10.23
CA ILE A 68 -8.27 -6.40 -8.95
C ILE A 68 -7.05 -5.98 -8.14
N UNK A 69 -6.97 -5.00 -7.36
CA UNK A 69 -6.06 -4.54 -6.60
C UNK A 69 -6.52 -4.68 -5.30
N PHE A 70 -5.78 -4.84 -4.31
CA PHE A 70 -6.10 -4.74 -2.89
C PHE A 70 -5.11 -3.81 -2.22
N ASP A 71 -5.61 -2.84 -1.52
CA ASP A 71 -4.80 -1.94 -0.71
C ASP A 71 -5.68 -1.42 0.43
N TYR A 72 -5.34 -0.25 0.97
CA TYR A 72 -6.09 0.30 2.11
C TYR A 72 -7.56 0.63 1.76
N HIS A 73 -7.94 0.58 0.50
CA HIS A 73 -9.34 0.69 0.11
C HIS A 73 -10.08 -0.64 0.19
N GLY A 74 -9.37 -1.75 0.38
CA GLY A 74 -9.94 -3.07 0.21
C GLY A 74 -9.83 -3.53 -1.23
N TYR A 75 -10.72 -4.40 -1.66
CA TYR A 75 -10.70 -4.93 -3.03
C TYR A 75 -11.40 -3.97 -3.98
N VAL A 76 -10.70 -3.56 -5.02
CA VAL A 76 -11.23 -2.64 -6.02
C VAL A 76 -10.74 -3.06 -7.41
N LEU A 77 -11.41 -2.58 -8.46
CA LEU A 77 -10.91 -2.76 -9.81
C LEU A 77 -9.56 -2.04 -9.95
N GLY A 78 -8.56 -2.76 -10.44
CA GLY A 78 -7.22 -2.21 -10.52
C GLY A 78 -7.14 -0.96 -11.38
N GLU A 79 -7.77 -0.97 -12.53
CA GLU A 79 -7.71 0.20 -13.41
C GLU A 79 -8.36 1.43 -12.79
N LYS A 80 -9.42 1.25 -12.01
CA LYS A 80 -10.04 2.38 -11.32
C LYS A 80 -9.14 2.93 -10.24
N LEU A 81 -8.50 2.04 -9.47
CA LEU A 81 -7.60 2.47 -8.42
C LEU A 81 -6.43 3.26 -8.99
N LEU A 82 -5.79 2.72 -10.00
CA LEU A 82 -4.61 3.36 -10.58
C LEU A 82 -4.97 4.67 -11.26
N SER A 83 -6.10 4.71 -11.92
CA SER A 83 -6.54 5.95 -12.58
C SER A 83 -6.76 7.05 -11.54
N ARG A 84 -7.43 6.73 -10.44
CA ARG A 84 -7.65 7.71 -9.37
C ARG A 84 -6.34 8.12 -8.72
N TYR A 85 -5.43 7.18 -8.54
CA TYR A 85 -4.15 7.47 -7.92
C TYR A 85 -3.34 8.45 -8.79
N TRP A 86 -3.28 8.15 -10.10
CA TRP A 86 -2.57 9.02 -11.04
C TRP A 86 -3.18 10.41 -11.07
N LYS A 87 -4.49 10.49 -11.24
CA LYS A 87 -5.16 11.78 -11.31
C LYS A 87 -4.97 12.58 -10.04
N GLY A 88 -5.10 11.94 -8.90
CA GLY A 88 -4.93 12.63 -7.63
C GLY A 88 -3.55 13.22 -7.47
N HIS A 89 -2.52 12.47 -7.86
CA HIS A 89 -1.16 12.96 -7.74
C HIS A 89 -0.86 14.04 -8.78
N GLN A 90 -1.38 13.90 -9.99
CA GLN A 90 -1.17 14.92 -11.00
C GLN A 90 -1.88 16.23 -10.65
N ASP A 91 -3.04 16.12 -9.99
CA ASP A 91 -3.73 17.32 -9.50
C ASP A 91 -2.92 18.03 -8.43
N CYS A 92 -2.16 17.30 -7.62
CA CYS A 92 -1.37 17.90 -6.55
C CYS A 92 0.01 18.32 -6.99
N TYR A 93 0.60 17.58 -7.92
CA TYR A 93 2.00 17.79 -8.32
C TYR A 93 2.08 17.83 -9.84
N CYS A 94 2.26 19.02 -10.37
CA CYS A 94 2.32 19.23 -11.82
C CYS A 94 3.37 18.33 -12.45
N GLY A 95 2.98 17.56 -13.47
CA GLY A 95 3.90 16.69 -14.18
C GLY A 95 4.20 15.35 -13.49
N TRP A 96 3.50 15.04 -12.43
CA TRP A 96 3.75 13.80 -11.70
C TRP A 96 3.55 12.58 -12.61
N GLN A 97 4.53 11.68 -12.60
CA GLN A 97 4.49 10.42 -13.31
C GLN A 97 5.17 9.34 -12.48
N ALA A 98 4.86 8.09 -12.77
CA ALA A 98 5.43 6.97 -12.04
C ALA A 98 5.52 5.76 -12.94
N ASN A 99 6.35 4.81 -12.53
CA ASN A 99 6.44 3.49 -13.15
C ASN A 99 5.91 2.46 -12.19
N ILE A 100 5.41 1.35 -12.71
CA ILE A 100 4.92 0.24 -11.91
C ILE A 100 5.91 -0.91 -12.08
N GLU A 101 6.37 -1.40 -10.94
CA GLU A 101 7.30 -2.54 -10.93
C GLU A 101 6.85 -3.59 -9.93
N UNK A 102 7.19 -4.79 -9.85
CA UNK A 102 6.86 -5.79 -9.02
C UNK A 102 7.66 -5.62 -7.80
N UNK A 103 7.15 -5.89 -6.85
CA UNK A 103 7.68 -5.93 -5.84
C UNK A 103 8.36 -7.01 -5.79
N ASP A 104 9.55 -7.34 -5.85
CA ASP A 104 10.34 -8.55 -5.90
C ASP A 104 11.32 -8.67 -4.75
N PHE A 105 11.06 -8.03 -3.65
CA PHE A 105 11.89 -8.11 -2.46
C PHE A 105 10.99 -8.39 -1.25
N PRO A 106 11.59 -8.90 -0.14
CA PRO A 106 10.77 -9.27 1.03
C PRO A 106 10.20 -8.04 1.73
N LEU A 107 8.88 -7.96 1.76
CA LEU A 107 8.17 -6.77 2.21
C LEU A 107 7.97 -6.70 3.72
N LEU A 108 8.38 -7.73 4.45
CA LEU A 108 8.32 -7.71 5.91
C LEU A 108 9.71 -7.83 6.52
N ASP A 109 10.75 -7.62 5.74
CA ASP A 109 12.14 -7.68 6.18
C ASP A 109 12.66 -6.26 6.33
N THR A 110 13.00 -5.88 7.56
CA THR A 110 13.41 -4.51 7.84
C THR A 110 14.63 -4.08 7.05
N THR A 111 15.63 -4.97 6.93
CA THR A 111 16.84 -4.62 6.20
C THR A 111 16.55 -4.34 4.73
N ALA A 112 15.76 -5.21 4.08
CA ALA A 112 15.41 -5.01 2.69
C ALA A 112 14.60 -3.74 2.49
N LEU A 113 13.69 -3.46 3.42
CA LEU A 113 12.85 -2.27 3.34
C LEU A 113 13.67 -0.99 3.53
N ASN A 114 14.59 -1.00 4.50
CA ASN A 114 15.40 0.20 4.75
C ASN A 114 16.30 0.54 3.57
N LYS A 115 16.77 -0.45 2.84
CA LYS A 115 17.55 -0.20 1.64
C LYS A 115 16.75 0.61 0.60
N ARG A 116 15.44 0.52 0.66
CA ARG A 116 14.54 1.22 -0.27
C ARG A 116 13.80 2.36 0.40
N LYS A 117 14.29 2.79 1.57
CA LYS A 117 13.78 3.95 2.30
C LYS A 117 12.35 3.74 2.81
N HIS A 118 12.01 2.51 3.14
CA HIS A 118 10.76 2.17 3.82
C HIS A 118 11.05 1.67 5.21
N LEU A 119 10.12 1.91 6.13
CA LEU A 119 10.27 1.44 7.50
C LEU A 119 9.87 -0.03 7.60
N GLY A 120 10.65 -0.79 8.36
CA GLY A 120 10.33 -2.19 8.59
C GLY A 120 9.29 -2.39 9.67
N PRO A 121 8.78 -3.63 9.78
CA PRO A 121 7.73 -3.89 10.78
C PRO A 121 8.18 -3.67 12.21
N ASP A 122 9.46 -3.82 12.50
CA ASP A 122 9.95 -3.61 13.88
C ASP A 122 10.34 -2.16 14.14
N GLN A 123 10.07 -1.25 13.21
CA GLN A 123 10.34 0.17 13.38
C GLN A 123 9.05 0.97 13.59
N SER A 124 7.94 0.30 13.84
CA SER A 124 6.68 0.94 14.13
C SER A 124 6.48 0.97 15.65
N PHE A 125 5.58 1.83 16.13
CA PHE A 125 5.28 1.90 17.57
C PHE A 125 4.72 0.58 18.07
N GLY A 126 3.79 -0.02 17.33
CA GLY A 126 3.31 -1.37 17.58
C GLY A 126 3.68 -2.30 16.44
N ASP A 127 3.38 -3.58 16.58
CA ASP A 127 3.66 -4.55 15.52
C ASP A 127 2.59 -4.42 14.42
N PRO A 128 2.96 -3.96 13.23
CA PRO A 128 1.95 -3.73 12.20
C PRO A 128 1.50 -5.01 11.48
N ALA A 129 2.22 -6.12 11.63
CA ALA A 129 1.85 -7.34 10.89
C ALA A 129 0.53 -7.93 11.36
N PRO A 130 0.29 -8.14 12.67
CA PRO A 130 -1.02 -8.61 13.10
C PRO A 130 -2.13 -7.62 12.73
N ARG A 131 -1.84 -6.32 12.82
CA ARG A 131 -2.81 -5.30 12.46
C ARG A 131 -3.18 -5.40 10.97
N ALA A 132 -2.18 -5.63 10.12
CA ALA A 132 -2.43 -5.80 8.69
C ALA A 132 -3.26 -7.06 8.42
N ARG A 133 -2.94 -8.16 9.11
CA ARG A 133 -3.71 -9.39 8.95
C ARG A 133 -5.17 -9.20 9.34
N ASP A 134 -5.40 -8.49 10.44
CA ASP A 134 -6.77 -8.19 10.86
C ASP A 134 -7.50 -7.34 9.83
N PHE A 135 -6.81 -6.36 9.27
CA PHE A 135 -7.40 -5.52 8.24
C PHE A 135 -7.80 -6.36 7.02
N ILE A 136 -6.90 -7.24 6.58
CA ILE A 136 -7.17 -8.11 5.44
C ILE A 136 -8.42 -8.97 5.70
N LYS A 137 -8.50 -9.56 6.88
CA LYS A 137 -9.63 -10.41 7.24
C LYS A 137 -10.95 -9.65 7.31
N SER A 138 -10.87 -8.37 7.64
CA SER A 138 -12.07 -7.53 7.76
C SER A 138 -12.64 -7.13 6.41
N LYS A 139 -11.90 -7.30 5.32
CA LYS A 139 -12.33 -6.87 3.99
C LYS A 139 -12.87 -8.06 3.21
N LYS A 140 -14.02 -7.85 2.58
CA LYS A 140 -14.64 -8.87 1.76
C LYS A 140 -14.57 -8.50 0.29
N LEU A 141 -14.45 -9.51 -0.55
CA LEU A 141 -14.47 -9.31 -1.98
C LEU A 141 -15.88 -8.91 -2.40
N PRO A 142 -16.06 -7.73 -3.00
CA PRO A 142 -17.40 -7.35 -3.46
C PRO A 142 -17.94 -8.34 -4.47
N ALA A 143 -19.26 -8.57 -4.42
CA ALA A 143 -19.89 -9.55 -5.28
C ALA A 143 -19.64 -9.27 -6.76
N GLN A 144 -19.63 -7.99 -7.14
CA GLN A 144 -19.44 -7.62 -8.53
C GLN A 144 -18.03 -7.88 -9.04
N LEU A 145 -17.07 -8.18 -8.15
CA LEU A 145 -15.71 -8.49 -8.55
C LEU A 145 -15.38 -9.98 -8.50
N ARG A 146 -16.34 -10.83 -8.16
CA ARG A 146 -16.05 -12.26 -7.97
C ARG A 146 -15.54 -12.93 -9.24
N ASN A 147 -16.01 -12.49 -10.40
CA ASN A 147 -15.58 -13.09 -11.67
C ASN A 147 -14.17 -12.68 -12.06
N SER A 148 -13.55 -11.77 -11.31
CA SER A 148 -12.21 -11.29 -11.59
C SER A 148 -11.14 -11.98 -10.73
N ILE A 149 -11.54 -12.99 -9.98
CA ILE A 149 -10.61 -13.77 -9.14
C ILE A 149 -10.26 -15.09 -9.84
#